data_b4d7ad235cb8c6755585e06db24521fb
#
_entry.id   b4d7ad235cb8c6755585e06db24521fb
#
_cell.length_a   1.000
_cell.length_b   1.000
_cell.length_c   1.000
_cell.angle_alpha   90.00
_cell.angle_beta   90.00
_cell.angle_gamma   90.00
#
_symmetry.space_group_name_H-M   'P 1'
#
loop_
_entity.id
_entity.type
_entity.pdbx_description
1 polymer ?
#
loop_
_entity_poly.entity_id
_entity_poly.type
_entity_poly.pdbx_seq_one_letter_code
_entity_poly.pdbx_strand_id
1 'polypeptide(L)'
;MGIIAHNTHYEHNKNFNWSSNSPLFTGLWRKGSYNWNYWNKDYLVDPFNYKSGKLFCEKVSLCDLANEYNTPAYVYSKETIQLNAESYVKSFEQVDGLVCFSVKSLSNIHILKVLKDAGCGFDIVSGGELHRVLSIGANPKTIIFSGVGKSEAEIELGILNGILSFNVESVSELYRIEKIAKSLNIPASISIRFNPDIDSWGHDYITTGRKGDKFGISSIEDIIELSSYVAKSKFVNMVGLACHIGSQIFDLTSYKETARSAIKLADTLKKQGIELDFLDLGGGLGVQYSDEDITSPKELIACLEEEFKGRKERLILEPGRSISANAGVLLTKVEYV
;
A
#
# COMPACT_ATOMS: atom_id res chain seq x y z
N MET A 1 -10.33 -2.08 0.12
CA MET A 1 -11.58 -1.75 0.83
C MET A 1 -12.60 -1.39 -0.23
N GLY A 2 -13.70 -2.13 -0.34
CA GLY A 2 -14.73 -1.81 -1.31
C GLY A 2 -15.35 -0.44 -0.99
N ILE A 3 -15.79 0.29 -2.01
CA ILE A 3 -16.53 1.54 -1.82
C ILE A 3 -17.88 1.17 -1.23
N ILE A 4 -18.11 1.50 0.04
CA ILE A 4 -19.44 1.45 0.64
C ILE A 4 -20.09 2.78 0.29
N ALA A 5 -21.04 2.79 -0.64
CA ALA A 5 -21.90 3.94 -0.85
C ALA A 5 -22.90 4.03 0.32
N HIS A 6 -22.54 4.73 1.39
CA HIS A 6 -23.46 5.10 2.45
C HIS A 6 -24.20 6.38 2.05
N ASN A 7 -25.48 6.26 1.76
CA ASN A 7 -26.34 7.42 1.65
C ASN A 7 -27.13 7.54 2.97
N THR A 8 -26.75 8.51 3.83
CA THR A 8 -27.31 8.71 5.17
C THR A 8 -28.39 9.79 5.24
N HIS A 9 -29.04 10.14 4.17
CA HIS A 9 -30.18 11.06 4.20
C HIS A 9 -31.44 10.43 3.60
N TYR A 10 -32.20 9.76 4.45
CA TYR A 10 -33.60 9.41 4.21
C TYR A 10 -34.49 10.60 4.57
N GLU A 11 -34.94 11.37 3.59
CA GLU A 11 -36.17 12.14 3.73
C GLU A 11 -37.35 11.19 3.52
N HIS A 12 -38.20 11.05 4.54
CA HIS A 12 -39.45 10.32 4.49
C HIS A 12 -40.38 10.93 3.44
N ASN A 13 -40.37 10.41 2.22
CA ASN A 13 -41.40 10.73 1.23
C ASN A 13 -42.46 9.62 1.23
N LYS A 14 -43.62 9.92 1.80
CA LYS A 14 -44.73 8.98 2.09
C LYS A 14 -45.50 8.43 0.89
N ASN A 15 -45.04 8.62 -0.35
CA ASN A 15 -45.78 8.21 -1.56
C ASN A 15 -44.90 7.40 -2.50
N PHE A 16 -44.53 6.17 -2.12
CA PHE A 16 -43.92 5.19 -3.03
C PHE A 16 -44.92 4.09 -3.34
N ASN A 17 -45.41 4.05 -4.56
CA ASN A 17 -46.23 2.96 -5.11
C ASN A 17 -45.28 1.94 -5.74
N TRP A 18 -45.16 0.76 -5.18
CA TRP A 18 -44.33 -0.33 -5.73
C TRP A 18 -45.11 -1.05 -6.83
N SER A 19 -44.68 -0.94 -8.08
CA SER A 19 -45.09 -1.83 -9.13
C SER A 19 -44.11 -3.00 -9.22
N SER A 20 -44.61 -4.20 -9.49
CA SER A 20 -43.85 -5.45 -9.61
C SER A 20 -42.79 -5.49 -10.73
N ASN A 21 -42.64 -4.40 -11.47
CA ASN A 21 -41.70 -4.21 -12.58
C ASN A 21 -40.60 -3.16 -12.29
N SER A 22 -40.41 -2.73 -11.06
CA SER A 22 -39.31 -1.81 -10.72
C SER A 22 -37.98 -2.57 -10.78
N PRO A 23 -36.98 -2.09 -11.53
CA PRO A 23 -35.67 -2.71 -11.55
C PRO A 23 -35.10 -2.69 -10.16
N LEU A 24 -34.56 -3.81 -9.69
CA LEU A 24 -34.02 -4.09 -8.35
C LEU A 24 -32.86 -3.15 -7.90
N PHE A 25 -32.51 -2.17 -8.71
CA PHE A 25 -31.42 -1.21 -8.48
C PHE A 25 -31.77 0.21 -8.93
N THR A 26 -32.79 0.81 -8.31
CA THR A 26 -32.88 2.27 -8.29
C THR A 26 -32.44 2.78 -6.94
N GLY A 27 -31.17 2.57 -6.58
CA GLY A 27 -30.51 3.44 -5.62
C GLY A 27 -30.56 4.85 -6.22
N LEU A 28 -31.15 5.80 -5.48
CA LEU A 28 -31.24 7.20 -5.85
C LEU A 28 -29.81 7.80 -5.97
N TRP A 29 -29.17 7.57 -7.11
CA TRP A 29 -28.16 8.49 -7.58
C TRP A 29 -28.92 9.74 -8.05
N ARG A 30 -29.06 10.73 -7.16
CA ARG A 30 -29.29 12.08 -7.68
C ARG A 30 -28.20 12.32 -8.69
N LYS A 31 -28.59 12.83 -9.86
CA LYS A 31 -27.72 13.50 -10.81
C LYS A 31 -27.08 14.74 -10.14
N GLY A 32 -26.19 14.54 -9.19
CA GLY A 32 -25.05 15.40 -9.02
C GLY A 32 -24.16 14.99 -10.19
N SER A 33 -23.84 15.92 -11.04
CA SER A 33 -22.90 15.74 -12.14
C SER A 33 -21.52 15.44 -11.54
N TYR A 34 -21.30 14.19 -11.07
CA TYR A 34 -19.96 13.70 -10.87
C TYR A 34 -19.36 13.58 -12.25
N ASN A 35 -18.52 14.53 -12.57
CA ASN A 35 -17.82 14.59 -13.85
C ASN A 35 -16.62 13.63 -13.73
N TRP A 36 -16.88 12.33 -13.94
CA TRP A 36 -15.87 11.27 -13.98
C TRP A 36 -14.83 11.47 -15.10
N ASN A 37 -14.92 12.55 -15.86
CA ASN A 37 -14.02 12.90 -16.96
C ASN A 37 -12.72 13.61 -16.50
N TYR A 38 -12.47 13.78 -15.20
CA TYR A 38 -11.24 14.40 -14.69
C TYR A 38 -10.07 13.44 -14.46
N TRP A 39 -10.28 12.15 -14.69
CA TRP A 39 -9.16 11.21 -14.74
C TRP A 39 -8.32 11.55 -15.96
N ASN A 40 -7.07 11.92 -15.71
CA ASN A 40 -6.11 12.23 -16.77
C ASN A 40 -6.14 11.12 -17.82
N LYS A 41 -6.44 11.44 -19.09
CA LYS A 41 -6.83 10.52 -20.16
C LYS A 41 -5.88 9.36 -20.44
N ASP A 42 -4.72 9.35 -19.80
CA ASP A 42 -3.63 8.41 -20.11
C ASP A 42 -3.54 7.18 -19.19
N TYR A 43 -4.27 7.12 -18.04
CA TYR A 43 -3.97 6.08 -17.02
C TYR A 43 -5.14 5.41 -16.31
N LEU A 44 -6.41 5.83 -16.42
CA LEU A 44 -7.49 5.18 -15.66
C LEU A 44 -8.76 4.99 -16.48
N VAL A 45 -9.03 3.74 -16.81
CA VAL A 45 -10.33 3.29 -17.29
C VAL A 45 -11.23 3.11 -16.06
N ASP A 46 -12.35 3.83 -15.98
CA ASP A 46 -13.37 3.53 -14.97
C ASP A 46 -13.89 2.11 -15.22
N PRO A 47 -13.59 1.14 -14.31
CA PRO A 47 -14.00 -0.23 -14.52
C PRO A 47 -15.51 -0.41 -14.40
N PHE A 48 -16.21 0.56 -13.79
CA PHE A 48 -17.62 0.46 -13.48
C PHE A 48 -18.43 1.46 -14.29
N ASN A 49 -19.28 0.97 -15.19
CA ASN A 49 -20.08 1.83 -16.07
C ASN A 49 -21.51 1.33 -16.22
N TYR A 50 -22.45 2.27 -16.44
CA TYR A 50 -23.85 1.95 -16.70
C TYR A 50 -24.08 1.75 -18.19
N LYS A 51 -24.69 0.59 -18.54
CA LYS A 51 -25.18 0.29 -19.90
C LYS A 51 -26.64 -0.13 -19.79
N SER A 52 -27.54 0.61 -20.46
CA SER A 52 -28.99 0.34 -20.44
C SER A 52 -29.56 0.15 -19.01
N GLY A 53 -29.15 1.00 -18.07
CA GLY A 53 -29.63 0.99 -16.69
C GLY A 53 -29.03 -0.10 -15.78
N LYS A 54 -28.13 -0.95 -16.28
CA LYS A 54 -27.39 -1.95 -15.50
C LYS A 54 -25.95 -1.51 -15.30
N LEU A 55 -25.40 -1.76 -14.12
CA LEU A 55 -23.99 -1.51 -13.81
C LEU A 55 -23.13 -2.71 -14.25
N PHE A 56 -22.04 -2.42 -14.92
CA PHE A 56 -21.05 -3.39 -15.38
C PHE A 56 -19.71 -3.16 -14.71
N CYS A 57 -18.96 -4.23 -14.47
CA CYS A 57 -17.53 -4.20 -14.24
C CYS A 57 -16.85 -4.70 -15.52
N GLU A 58 -16.07 -3.82 -16.17
CA GLU A 58 -15.52 -4.09 -17.50
C GLU A 58 -16.61 -4.47 -18.52
N LYS A 59 -16.72 -5.76 -18.85
CA LYS A 59 -17.72 -6.30 -19.79
C LYS A 59 -18.80 -7.15 -19.11
N VAL A 60 -18.72 -7.34 -17.78
CA VAL A 60 -19.59 -8.25 -17.04
C VAL A 60 -20.65 -7.48 -16.27
N SER A 61 -21.91 -7.86 -16.42
CA SER A 61 -23.03 -7.26 -15.67
C SER A 61 -22.95 -7.64 -14.19
N LEU A 62 -22.99 -6.65 -13.28
CA LEU A 62 -22.99 -6.89 -11.85
C LEU A 62 -24.28 -7.56 -11.37
N CYS A 63 -25.40 -7.35 -12.05
CA CYS A 63 -26.66 -8.04 -11.75
C CYS A 63 -26.52 -9.55 -12.03
N ASP A 64 -25.85 -9.91 -13.13
CA ASP A 64 -25.68 -11.31 -13.50
C ASP A 64 -24.73 -12.01 -12.52
N LEU A 65 -23.66 -11.32 -12.09
CA LEU A 65 -22.76 -11.82 -11.03
C LEU A 65 -23.51 -12.01 -9.71
N ALA A 66 -24.37 -11.05 -9.30
CA ALA A 66 -25.15 -11.18 -8.08
C ALA A 66 -26.13 -12.36 -8.13
N ASN A 67 -26.69 -12.67 -9.31
CA ASN A 67 -27.56 -13.83 -9.49
C ASN A 67 -26.79 -15.16 -9.49
N GLU A 68 -25.58 -15.17 -10.06
CA GLU A 68 -24.77 -16.39 -10.16
C GLU A 68 -24.07 -16.75 -8.84
N TYR A 69 -23.47 -15.74 -8.17
CA TYR A 69 -22.64 -15.95 -6.98
C TYR A 69 -23.32 -15.57 -5.67
N ASN A 70 -24.55 -15.07 -5.72
CA ASN A 70 -25.28 -14.51 -4.60
C ASN A 70 -24.65 -13.21 -4.04
N THR A 71 -25.30 -12.64 -3.03
CA THR A 71 -24.86 -11.47 -2.28
C THR A 71 -24.78 -11.78 -0.78
N PRO A 72 -23.88 -11.14 0.01
CA PRO A 72 -22.92 -10.10 -0.42
C PRO A 72 -21.73 -10.69 -1.17
N ALA A 73 -21.22 -9.96 -2.18
CA ALA A 73 -20.04 -10.37 -2.94
C ALA A 73 -19.15 -9.17 -3.29
N TYR A 74 -17.83 -9.33 -3.16
CA TYR A 74 -16.88 -8.35 -3.67
C TYR A 74 -16.53 -8.65 -5.12
N VAL A 75 -16.58 -7.64 -5.99
CA VAL A 75 -16.19 -7.72 -7.39
C VAL A 75 -15.03 -6.78 -7.65
N TYR A 76 -13.96 -7.26 -8.26
CA TYR A 76 -12.78 -6.49 -8.59
C TYR A 76 -12.50 -6.53 -10.09
N SER A 77 -12.14 -5.37 -10.66
CA SER A 77 -11.61 -5.29 -12.02
C SER A 77 -10.15 -5.73 -12.03
N LYS A 78 -9.88 -6.82 -12.74
CA LYS A 78 -8.51 -7.28 -12.96
C LYS A 78 -7.70 -6.27 -13.78
N GLU A 79 -8.31 -5.74 -14.84
CA GLU A 79 -7.68 -4.79 -15.75
C GLU A 79 -7.23 -3.53 -15.00
N THR A 80 -8.11 -2.95 -14.17
CA THR A 80 -7.78 -1.76 -13.39
C THR A 80 -6.66 -2.02 -12.37
N ILE A 81 -6.70 -3.14 -11.63
CA ILE A 81 -5.64 -3.50 -10.70
C ILE A 81 -4.29 -3.64 -11.42
N GLN A 82 -4.29 -4.31 -12.57
CA GLN A 82 -3.08 -4.49 -13.37
C GLN A 82 -2.54 -3.15 -13.87
N LEU A 83 -3.38 -2.31 -14.47
CA LEU A 83 -2.99 -0.99 -14.97
C LEU A 83 -2.47 -0.08 -13.87
N ASN A 84 -3.12 -0.06 -12.69
CA ASN A 84 -2.67 0.71 -11.55
C ASN A 84 -1.29 0.25 -11.06
N ALA A 85 -1.05 -1.06 -10.97
CA ALA A 85 0.26 -1.59 -10.61
C ALA A 85 1.33 -1.26 -11.65
N GLU A 86 1.02 -1.46 -12.92
CA GLU A 86 1.92 -1.15 -14.04
C GLU A 86 2.27 0.34 -14.11
N SER A 87 1.34 1.23 -13.72
CA SER A 87 1.60 2.68 -13.69
C SER A 87 2.71 3.06 -12.70
N TYR A 88 2.86 2.30 -11.61
CA TYR A 88 4.00 2.45 -10.71
C TYR A 88 5.27 1.81 -11.28
N VAL A 89 5.19 0.52 -11.64
CA VAL A 89 6.36 -0.27 -12.05
C VAL A 89 7.04 0.31 -13.29
N LYS A 90 6.24 0.79 -14.25
CA LYS A 90 6.76 1.37 -15.51
C LYS A 90 7.21 2.83 -15.39
N SER A 91 6.97 3.49 -14.27
CA SER A 91 7.34 4.90 -14.08
C SER A 91 8.76 5.11 -13.57
N PHE A 92 9.44 4.07 -13.12
CA PHE A 92 10.85 4.16 -12.75
C PHE A 92 11.73 4.22 -14.04
N GLU A 93 12.36 5.36 -14.29
CA GLU A 93 13.15 5.60 -15.50
C GLU A 93 14.63 5.90 -15.19
N GLN A 94 14.94 6.52 -14.05
CA GLN A 94 16.26 7.06 -13.73
C GLN A 94 16.92 6.41 -12.51
N VAL A 95 16.14 5.72 -11.67
CA VAL A 95 16.64 5.04 -10.47
C VAL A 95 16.20 3.58 -10.45
N ASP A 96 16.98 2.74 -9.78
CA ASP A 96 16.54 1.37 -9.48
C ASP A 96 15.36 1.44 -8.51
N GLY A 97 14.19 1.01 -8.94
CA GLY A 97 12.94 1.09 -8.19
C GLY A 97 12.32 -0.27 -7.91
N LEU A 98 11.65 -0.39 -6.78
CA LEU A 98 10.84 -1.56 -6.43
C LEU A 98 9.49 -1.11 -5.87
N VAL A 99 8.42 -1.66 -6.41
CA VAL A 99 7.05 -1.46 -5.91
C VAL A 99 6.67 -2.67 -5.07
N CYS A 100 6.49 -2.49 -3.77
CA CYS A 100 6.01 -3.51 -2.84
C CYS A 100 4.54 -3.25 -2.52
N PHE A 101 3.63 -4.00 -3.14
CA PHE A 101 2.19 -3.81 -2.86
C PHE A 101 1.87 -4.11 -1.40
N SER A 102 1.21 -3.17 -0.72
CA SER A 102 0.77 -3.34 0.67
C SER A 102 -0.40 -4.33 0.76
N VAL A 103 -0.10 -5.59 1.12
CA VAL A 103 -1.05 -6.73 1.15
C VAL A 103 -2.23 -6.48 2.09
N LYS A 104 -2.01 -5.72 3.17
CA LYS A 104 -3.06 -5.29 4.12
C LYS A 104 -4.24 -4.56 3.45
N SER A 105 -4.05 -3.98 2.28
CA SER A 105 -5.13 -3.31 1.53
C SER A 105 -6.05 -4.29 0.79
N LEU A 106 -5.50 -5.41 0.30
CA LEU A 106 -6.26 -6.44 -0.42
C LEU A 106 -5.45 -7.74 -0.52
N SER A 107 -5.76 -8.73 0.33
CA SER A 107 -4.99 -9.96 0.46
C SER A 107 -5.52 -11.17 -0.33
N ASN A 108 -6.42 -10.95 -1.29
CA ASN A 108 -6.93 -12.02 -2.15
C ASN A 108 -5.81 -12.58 -3.04
N ILE A 109 -5.60 -13.91 -3.00
CA ILE A 109 -4.48 -14.56 -3.71
C ILE A 109 -4.52 -14.40 -5.23
N HIS A 110 -5.71 -14.34 -5.84
CA HIS A 110 -5.82 -14.11 -7.29
C HIS A 110 -5.41 -12.68 -7.65
N ILE A 111 -5.74 -11.70 -6.82
CA ILE A 111 -5.31 -10.32 -6.99
C ILE A 111 -3.80 -10.21 -6.76
N LEU A 112 -3.27 -10.83 -5.70
CA LEU A 112 -1.82 -10.85 -5.44
C LEU A 112 -1.06 -11.47 -6.62
N LYS A 113 -1.62 -12.51 -7.28
CA LYS A 113 -1.03 -13.08 -8.48
C LYS A 113 -0.98 -12.08 -9.64
N VAL A 114 -2.04 -11.32 -9.88
CA VAL A 114 -2.06 -10.26 -10.91
C VAL A 114 -0.97 -9.23 -10.63
N LEU A 115 -0.82 -8.80 -9.36
CA LEU A 115 0.18 -7.81 -8.95
C LEU A 115 1.61 -8.35 -9.11
N LYS A 116 1.85 -9.62 -8.73
CA LYS A 116 3.15 -10.27 -8.97
C LYS A 116 3.48 -10.32 -10.46
N ASP A 117 2.52 -10.71 -11.29
CA ASP A 117 2.71 -10.82 -12.74
C ASP A 117 2.91 -9.43 -13.39
N ALA A 118 2.41 -8.34 -12.77
CA ALA A 118 2.69 -6.96 -13.13
C ALA A 118 4.08 -6.44 -12.66
N GLY A 119 4.84 -7.24 -11.90
CA GLY A 119 6.20 -6.90 -11.46
C GLY A 119 6.30 -6.36 -10.03
N CYS A 120 5.22 -6.40 -9.24
CA CYS A 120 5.25 -5.97 -7.86
C CYS A 120 5.92 -7.00 -6.93
N GLY A 121 6.69 -6.52 -5.95
CA GLY A 121 6.96 -7.17 -4.68
C GLY A 121 5.80 -6.95 -3.69
N PHE A 122 6.02 -7.24 -2.40
CA PHE A 122 4.96 -7.17 -1.39
C PHE A 122 5.45 -6.61 -0.06
N ASP A 123 4.68 -5.67 0.50
CA ASP A 123 4.74 -5.26 1.90
C ASP A 123 3.68 -6.04 2.67
N ILE A 124 4.14 -6.86 3.63
CA ILE A 124 3.31 -7.73 4.47
C ILE A 124 3.36 -7.30 5.93
N VAL A 125 2.31 -7.62 6.69
CA VAL A 125 2.21 -7.29 8.12
C VAL A 125 1.86 -8.50 9.00
N SER A 126 1.86 -9.71 8.44
CA SER A 126 1.60 -10.95 9.17
C SER A 126 2.16 -12.19 8.47
N GLY A 127 2.34 -13.26 9.23
CA GLY A 127 2.69 -14.58 8.68
C GLY A 127 1.62 -15.13 7.73
N GLY A 128 0.34 -14.83 7.97
CA GLY A 128 -0.74 -15.19 7.07
C GLY A 128 -0.63 -14.53 5.70
N GLU A 129 -0.19 -13.26 5.64
CA GLU A 129 0.11 -12.58 4.40
C GLU A 129 1.37 -13.14 3.72
N LEU A 130 2.41 -13.48 4.51
CA LEU A 130 3.60 -14.14 3.98
C LEU A 130 3.25 -15.47 3.29
N HIS A 131 2.43 -16.30 3.93
CA HIS A 131 1.96 -17.54 3.31
C HIS A 131 1.20 -17.30 2.00
N ARG A 132 0.34 -16.27 1.95
CA ARG A 132 -0.41 -15.92 0.72
C ARG A 132 0.52 -15.54 -0.42
N VAL A 133 1.48 -14.65 -0.19
CA VAL A 133 2.41 -14.21 -1.26
C VAL A 133 3.36 -15.32 -1.69
N LEU A 134 3.82 -16.17 -0.78
CA LEU A 134 4.62 -17.34 -1.12
C LEU A 134 3.82 -18.35 -1.93
N SER A 135 2.53 -18.58 -1.61
CA SER A 135 1.68 -19.55 -2.31
C SER A 135 1.46 -19.22 -3.80
N ILE A 136 1.58 -17.96 -4.17
CA ILE A 136 1.52 -17.52 -5.58
C ILE A 136 2.89 -17.49 -6.26
N GLY A 137 3.94 -17.93 -5.59
CA GLY A 137 5.32 -17.96 -6.10
C GLY A 137 5.96 -16.56 -6.17
N ALA A 138 5.67 -15.66 -5.21
CA ALA A 138 6.39 -14.40 -5.09
C ALA A 138 7.87 -14.66 -4.75
N ASN A 139 8.75 -13.81 -5.30
CA ASN A 139 10.17 -13.87 -4.96
C ASN A 139 10.38 -13.33 -3.53
N PRO A 140 10.91 -14.13 -2.58
CA PRO A 140 11.16 -13.65 -1.22
C PRO A 140 12.02 -12.39 -1.16
N LYS A 141 12.95 -12.23 -2.12
CA LYS A 141 13.83 -11.04 -2.22
C LYS A 141 13.13 -9.75 -2.63
N THR A 142 11.81 -9.80 -2.84
CA THR A 142 10.94 -8.63 -3.06
C THR A 142 9.85 -8.51 -1.99
N ILE A 143 10.01 -9.18 -0.84
CA ILE A 143 9.05 -9.16 0.27
C ILE A 143 9.64 -8.39 1.45
N ILE A 144 8.92 -7.39 1.93
CA ILE A 144 9.23 -6.60 3.12
C ILE A 144 8.20 -6.94 4.20
N PHE A 145 8.65 -7.14 5.43
CA PHE A 145 7.78 -7.44 6.57
C PHE A 145 7.73 -6.28 7.54
N SER A 146 6.64 -5.53 7.48
CA SER A 146 6.33 -4.36 8.32
C SER A 146 5.44 -4.73 9.51
N GLY A 147 5.15 -3.74 10.38
CA GLY A 147 4.20 -3.87 11.50
C GLY A 147 4.85 -4.12 12.85
N VAL A 148 4.18 -3.61 13.90
CA VAL A 148 4.70 -3.54 15.28
C VAL A 148 4.52 -4.82 16.11
N GLY A 149 3.84 -5.82 15.58
CA GLY A 149 3.41 -7.00 16.35
C GLY A 149 3.95 -8.33 15.83
N LYS A 150 5.11 -8.37 15.17
CA LYS A 150 5.68 -9.61 14.65
C LYS A 150 5.97 -10.60 15.79
N SER A 151 5.34 -11.77 15.75
CA SER A 151 5.57 -12.87 16.68
C SER A 151 6.89 -13.59 16.38
N GLU A 152 7.39 -14.38 17.32
CA GLU A 152 8.60 -15.18 17.12
C GLU A 152 8.46 -16.14 15.94
N ALA A 153 7.30 -16.79 15.79
CA ALA A 153 7.03 -17.71 14.69
C ALA A 153 6.99 -17.01 13.32
N GLU A 154 6.48 -15.78 13.24
CA GLU A 154 6.45 -15.00 12.01
C GLU A 154 7.83 -14.50 11.61
N ILE A 155 8.66 -14.11 12.59
CA ILE A 155 10.06 -13.74 12.36
C ILE A 155 10.85 -14.96 11.86
N GLU A 156 10.70 -16.10 12.51
CA GLU A 156 11.32 -17.36 12.09
C GLU A 156 10.94 -17.72 10.67
N LEU A 157 9.63 -17.64 10.34
CA LEU A 157 9.13 -17.92 8.99
C LEU A 157 9.74 -16.99 7.94
N GLY A 158 9.86 -15.69 8.25
CA GLY A 158 10.47 -14.71 7.35
C GLY A 158 11.96 -14.97 7.13
N ILE A 159 12.72 -15.31 8.19
CA ILE A 159 14.13 -15.66 8.10
C ILE A 159 14.34 -16.92 7.25
N LEU A 160 13.59 -17.98 7.52
CA LEU A 160 13.68 -19.24 6.79
C LEU A 160 13.37 -19.11 5.30
N ASN A 161 12.49 -18.19 4.94
CA ASN A 161 12.17 -17.91 3.54
C ASN A 161 13.12 -16.87 2.90
N GLY A 162 14.00 -16.26 3.68
CA GLY A 162 14.99 -15.31 3.17
C GLY A 162 14.38 -14.07 2.53
N ILE A 163 13.35 -13.48 3.16
CA ILE A 163 12.71 -12.26 2.67
C ILE A 163 13.70 -11.12 2.48
N LEU A 164 13.32 -10.07 1.77
CA LEU A 164 14.17 -8.91 1.51
C LEU A 164 14.58 -8.24 2.82
N SER A 165 13.62 -7.91 3.67
CA SER A 165 13.88 -7.20 4.93
C SER A 165 12.72 -7.30 5.91
N PHE A 166 13.04 -7.21 7.20
CA PHE A 166 12.10 -6.83 8.25
C PHE A 166 12.22 -5.33 8.50
N ASN A 167 11.12 -4.59 8.38
CA ASN A 167 11.05 -3.19 8.85
C ASN A 167 10.93 -3.19 10.37
N VAL A 168 12.03 -2.88 11.06
CA VAL A 168 12.14 -2.90 12.51
C VAL A 168 11.54 -1.62 13.09
N GLU A 169 10.60 -1.78 14.00
CA GLU A 169 9.81 -0.68 14.57
C GLU A 169 10.23 -0.32 16.01
N SER A 170 11.07 -1.15 16.65
CA SER A 170 11.57 -0.92 18.01
C SER A 170 12.88 -1.66 18.30
N VAL A 171 13.60 -1.16 19.32
CA VAL A 171 14.84 -1.78 19.82
C VAL A 171 14.60 -3.23 20.29
N SER A 172 13.50 -3.46 20.99
CA SER A 172 13.15 -4.80 21.50
C SER A 172 12.84 -5.79 20.38
N GLU A 173 12.28 -5.32 19.28
CA GLU A 173 12.06 -6.13 18.09
C GLU A 173 13.38 -6.53 17.43
N LEU A 174 14.33 -5.60 17.28
CA LEU A 174 15.66 -5.89 16.76
C LEU A 174 16.33 -7.03 17.54
N TYR A 175 16.36 -6.95 18.86
CA TYR A 175 16.95 -7.99 19.69
C TYR A 175 16.23 -9.34 19.57
N ARG A 176 14.91 -9.32 19.38
CA ARG A 176 14.14 -10.54 19.13
C ARG A 176 14.52 -11.17 17.79
N ILE A 177 14.61 -10.38 16.73
CA ILE A 177 15.01 -10.85 15.40
C ILE A 177 16.41 -11.45 15.47
N GLU A 178 17.37 -10.77 16.11
CA GLU A 178 18.75 -11.26 16.26
C GLU A 178 18.79 -12.58 17.05
N LYS A 179 18.06 -12.68 18.17
CA LYS A 179 17.96 -13.91 18.97
C LYS A 179 17.51 -15.10 18.13
N ILE A 180 16.46 -14.90 17.31
CA ILE A 180 15.89 -15.95 16.44
C ILE A 180 16.88 -16.28 15.32
N ALA A 181 17.43 -15.29 14.64
CA ALA A 181 18.45 -15.47 13.61
C ALA A 181 19.66 -16.26 14.11
N LYS A 182 20.11 -15.96 15.34
CA LYS A 182 21.18 -16.70 16.02
C LYS A 182 20.81 -18.15 16.31
N SER A 183 19.57 -18.43 16.77
CA SER A 183 19.12 -19.78 17.05
C SER A 183 19.01 -20.65 15.78
N LEU A 184 18.66 -20.01 14.66
CA LEU A 184 18.61 -20.65 13.34
C LEU A 184 19.98 -20.74 12.66
N ASN A 185 20.96 -20.00 13.13
CA ASN A 185 22.25 -19.78 12.48
C ASN A 185 22.11 -19.24 11.03
N ILE A 186 21.11 -18.38 10.81
CA ILE A 186 20.79 -17.75 9.52
C ILE A 186 20.70 -16.23 9.77
N PRO A 187 21.52 -15.40 9.12
CA PRO A 187 21.43 -13.96 9.25
C PRO A 187 20.10 -13.41 8.70
N ALA A 188 19.51 -12.46 9.44
CA ALA A 188 18.31 -11.73 9.02
C ALA A 188 18.69 -10.39 8.42
N SER A 189 18.07 -10.03 7.28
CA SER A 189 18.12 -8.67 6.72
C SER A 189 17.09 -7.79 7.39
N ILE A 190 17.48 -6.60 7.80
CA ILE A 190 16.59 -5.63 8.43
C ILE A 190 16.71 -4.26 7.78
N SER A 191 15.64 -3.49 7.85
CA SER A 191 15.65 -2.04 7.70
C SER A 191 15.10 -1.40 8.97
N ILE A 192 15.64 -0.27 9.36
CA ILE A 192 15.12 0.46 10.52
C ILE A 192 14.03 1.39 10.02
N ARG A 193 12.82 1.24 10.56
CA ARG A 193 11.74 2.19 10.30
C ARG A 193 11.93 3.40 11.20
N PHE A 194 12.16 4.54 10.58
CA PHE A 194 12.28 5.82 11.27
C PHE A 194 11.03 6.67 11.05
N ASN A 195 10.76 7.55 12.00
CA ASN A 195 9.73 8.55 11.87
C ASN A 195 10.38 9.88 11.42
N PRO A 196 10.07 10.38 10.21
CA PRO A 196 10.69 11.60 9.68
C PRO A 196 10.17 12.91 10.32
N ASP A 197 9.19 12.84 11.22
CA ASP A 197 8.53 13.99 11.86
C ASP A 197 7.96 15.00 10.84
N ILE A 198 7.30 14.50 9.82
CA ILE A 198 6.70 15.29 8.74
C ILE A 198 5.18 15.27 8.85
N ASP A 199 4.56 16.45 8.77
CA ASP A 199 3.11 16.59 8.70
C ASP A 199 2.63 16.42 7.25
N SER A 200 1.97 15.31 6.97
CA SER A 200 1.45 14.99 5.63
C SER A 200 0.09 15.63 5.33
N TRP A 201 -0.38 16.60 6.17
CA TRP A 201 -1.68 17.27 6.04
C TRP A 201 -2.87 16.30 5.88
N GLY A 202 -2.67 15.04 6.29
CA GLY A 202 -3.71 14.01 6.30
C GLY A 202 -4.63 14.12 7.52
N HIS A 203 -5.69 13.31 7.51
CA HIS A 203 -6.57 13.17 8.68
C HIS A 203 -5.81 12.54 9.85
N ASP A 204 -5.96 13.04 11.08
CA ASP A 204 -5.21 12.64 12.28
C ASP A 204 -5.16 11.11 12.50
N TYR A 205 -6.23 10.39 12.12
CA TYR A 205 -6.29 8.92 12.25
C TYR A 205 -5.50 8.13 11.19
N ILE A 206 -5.02 8.78 10.12
CA ILE A 206 -4.29 8.12 9.03
C ILE A 206 -2.89 8.68 8.83
N THR A 207 -2.48 9.68 9.61
CA THR A 207 -1.12 10.22 9.65
C THR A 207 -0.26 9.32 10.55
N THR A 208 0.95 8.99 10.11
CA THR A 208 1.89 8.09 10.82
C THR A 208 3.32 8.61 10.88
N GLY A 209 3.56 9.85 10.45
CA GLY A 209 4.88 10.47 10.34
C GLY A 209 5.18 11.57 11.36
N ARG A 210 4.27 11.88 12.28
CA ARG A 210 4.45 12.94 13.29
C ARG A 210 5.20 12.44 14.52
N LYS A 211 5.87 13.35 15.23
CA LYS A 211 6.50 13.07 16.52
C LYS A 211 5.45 12.59 17.54
N GLY A 212 5.67 11.40 18.10
CA GLY A 212 4.73 10.75 19.04
C GLY A 212 3.77 9.75 18.39
N ASP A 213 3.79 9.57 17.08
CA ASP A 213 3.09 8.47 16.43
C ASP A 213 3.66 7.12 16.88
N LYS A 214 2.80 6.11 16.93
CA LYS A 214 3.11 4.78 17.50
C LYS A 214 4.07 3.92 16.66
N PHE A 215 4.47 4.38 15.48
CA PHE A 215 5.25 3.61 14.52
C PHE A 215 6.67 4.14 14.38
N GLY A 216 7.62 3.21 14.26
CA GLY A 216 9.01 3.51 13.99
C GLY A 216 9.79 4.08 15.17
N ILE A 217 11.09 4.28 14.98
CA ILE A 217 12.02 4.86 15.93
C ILE A 217 12.13 6.36 15.64
N SER A 218 11.80 7.20 16.61
CA SER A 218 11.73 8.65 16.42
C SER A 218 13.06 9.38 16.70
N SER A 219 13.96 8.78 17.50
CA SER A 219 15.24 9.38 17.83
C SER A 219 16.29 9.01 16.79
N ILE A 220 16.88 10.00 16.16
CA ILE A 220 17.98 9.82 15.22
C ILE A 220 19.20 9.23 15.95
N GLU A 221 19.46 9.64 17.19
CA GLU A 221 20.52 9.14 18.03
C GLU A 221 20.37 7.63 18.28
N ASP A 222 19.15 7.18 18.62
CA ASP A 222 18.84 5.76 18.80
C ASP A 222 19.05 4.97 17.50
N ILE A 223 18.65 5.52 16.35
CA ILE A 223 18.86 4.88 15.04
C ILE A 223 20.36 4.71 14.77
N ILE A 224 21.17 5.73 15.04
CA ILE A 224 22.62 5.69 14.85
C ILE A 224 23.25 4.65 15.78
N GLU A 225 22.84 4.60 17.04
CA GLU A 225 23.34 3.62 18.02
C GLU A 225 22.98 2.19 17.59
N LEU A 226 21.71 1.96 17.22
CA LEU A 226 21.25 0.66 16.74
C LEU A 226 21.96 0.22 15.46
N SER A 227 22.15 1.14 14.52
CA SER A 227 22.90 0.85 13.29
C SER A 227 24.34 0.44 13.58
N SER A 228 24.99 1.13 14.53
CA SER A 228 26.34 0.80 15.00
C SER A 228 26.41 -0.55 15.74
N TYR A 229 25.32 -0.91 16.44
CA TYR A 229 25.17 -2.23 17.05
C TYR A 229 25.05 -3.31 15.98
N VAL A 230 24.15 -3.12 15.00
CA VAL A 230 23.91 -4.07 13.91
C VAL A 230 25.16 -4.29 13.08
N ALA A 231 25.95 -3.25 12.80
CA ALA A 231 27.21 -3.37 12.05
C ALA A 231 28.25 -4.31 12.70
N LYS A 232 28.10 -4.60 14.00
CA LYS A 232 28.97 -5.54 14.75
C LYS A 232 28.34 -6.93 14.87
N SER A 233 27.08 -7.10 14.54
CA SER A 233 26.38 -8.37 14.63
C SER A 233 26.77 -9.30 13.49
N LYS A 234 26.72 -10.60 13.76
CA LYS A 234 26.86 -11.66 12.74
C LYS A 234 25.52 -12.22 12.28
N PHE A 235 24.44 -11.84 12.94
CA PHE A 235 23.12 -12.44 12.76
C PHE A 235 22.05 -11.47 12.26
N VAL A 236 22.36 -10.18 12.19
CA VAL A 236 21.50 -9.18 11.58
C VAL A 236 22.32 -8.28 10.65
N ASN A 237 21.79 -8.01 9.46
CA ASN A 237 22.38 -7.13 8.47
C ASN A 237 21.44 -5.97 8.20
N MET A 238 21.89 -4.74 8.39
CA MET A 238 21.09 -3.57 8.01
C MET A 238 21.24 -3.34 6.52
N VAL A 239 20.14 -3.50 5.79
CA VAL A 239 20.09 -3.35 4.34
C VAL A 239 19.34 -2.10 3.89
N GLY A 240 18.59 -1.43 4.78
CA GLY A 240 17.84 -0.26 4.40
C GLY A 240 17.35 0.60 5.55
N LEU A 241 16.73 1.71 5.18
CA LEU A 241 15.86 2.53 6.03
C LEU A 241 14.45 2.48 5.45
N ALA A 242 13.44 2.52 6.33
CA ALA A 242 12.05 2.58 5.94
C ALA A 242 11.33 3.72 6.65
N CYS A 243 10.33 4.31 6.00
CA CYS A 243 9.41 5.25 6.64
C CYS A 243 8.04 5.18 5.97
N HIS A 244 7.04 5.70 6.65
CA HIS A 244 5.69 5.81 6.10
C HIS A 244 4.97 6.95 6.79
N ILE A 245 4.58 7.97 6.04
CA ILE A 245 4.07 9.23 6.60
C ILE A 245 2.54 9.32 6.65
N GLY A 246 1.84 8.36 6.08
CA GLY A 246 0.38 8.33 6.15
C GLY A 246 -0.31 7.75 4.94
N SER A 247 -1.61 8.02 4.83
CA SER A 247 -2.48 7.56 3.74
C SER A 247 -3.37 8.72 3.27
N GLN A 248 -3.79 8.70 2.01
CA GLN A 248 -4.52 9.80 1.37
C GLN A 248 -3.70 11.10 1.34
N ILE A 249 -2.46 11.00 0.87
CA ILE A 249 -1.54 12.11 0.70
C ILE A 249 -1.65 12.58 -0.75
N PHE A 250 -1.98 13.86 -0.93
CA PHE A 250 -2.18 14.48 -2.24
C PHE A 250 -1.03 15.41 -2.61
N ASP A 251 -0.19 15.78 -1.63
CA ASP A 251 0.88 16.74 -1.77
C ASP A 251 2.24 16.07 -1.98
N LEU A 252 2.90 16.42 -3.08
CA LEU A 252 4.25 15.93 -3.42
C LEU A 252 5.33 16.51 -2.51
N THR A 253 5.08 17.65 -1.85
CA THR A 253 6.07 18.28 -0.96
C THR A 253 6.40 17.38 0.22
N SER A 254 5.38 16.77 0.83
CA SER A 254 5.55 15.81 1.92
C SER A 254 6.44 14.61 1.51
N TYR A 255 6.29 14.13 0.29
CA TYR A 255 7.14 13.05 -0.24
C TYR A 255 8.58 13.51 -0.49
N LYS A 256 8.80 14.73 -1.02
CA LYS A 256 10.15 15.30 -1.19
C LYS A 256 10.86 15.46 0.15
N GLU A 257 10.17 15.99 1.14
CA GLU A 257 10.73 16.17 2.49
C GLU A 257 11.07 14.83 3.13
N THR A 258 10.22 13.82 2.95
CA THR A 258 10.47 12.44 3.41
C THR A 258 11.71 11.86 2.73
N ALA A 259 11.84 11.99 1.42
CA ALA A 259 12.99 11.53 0.67
C ALA A 259 14.28 12.20 1.15
N ARG A 260 14.27 13.54 1.32
CA ARG A 260 15.41 14.30 1.84
C ARG A 260 15.82 13.88 3.26
N SER A 261 14.83 13.62 4.13
CA SER A 261 15.09 13.13 5.48
C SER A 261 15.75 11.74 5.46
N ALA A 262 15.22 10.81 4.66
CA ALA A 262 15.78 9.47 4.48
C ALA A 262 17.20 9.52 3.93
N ILE A 263 17.43 10.34 2.90
CA ILE A 263 18.73 10.55 2.27
C ILE A 263 19.75 11.12 3.28
N LYS A 264 19.37 12.14 4.02
CA LYS A 264 20.24 12.74 5.06
C LYS A 264 20.65 11.74 6.13
N LEU A 265 19.72 10.89 6.56
CA LEU A 265 20.00 9.83 7.52
C LEU A 265 20.92 8.76 6.92
N ALA A 266 20.66 8.31 5.69
CA ALA A 266 21.51 7.37 4.97
C ALA A 266 22.94 7.89 4.80
N ASP A 267 23.11 9.17 4.44
CA ASP A 267 24.42 9.81 4.31
C ASP A 267 25.15 9.92 5.67
N THR A 268 24.41 10.07 6.76
CA THR A 268 24.96 10.06 8.12
C THR A 268 25.48 8.66 8.48
N LEU A 269 24.72 7.61 8.18
CA LEU A 269 25.10 6.22 8.40
C LEU A 269 26.31 5.82 7.54
N LYS A 270 26.32 6.26 6.28
CA LYS A 270 27.45 6.02 5.37
C LYS A 270 28.78 6.60 5.87
N LYS A 271 28.75 7.78 6.50
CA LYS A 271 29.95 8.36 7.15
C LYS A 271 30.47 7.50 8.30
N GLN A 272 29.65 6.63 8.86
CA GLN A 272 30.01 5.66 9.89
C GLN A 272 30.37 4.27 9.30
N GLY A 273 30.45 4.16 7.98
CA GLY A 273 30.79 2.92 7.29
C GLY A 273 29.62 1.96 7.08
N ILE A 274 28.37 2.42 7.27
CA ILE A 274 27.16 1.62 7.05
C ILE A 274 26.56 2.00 5.70
N GLU A 275 26.67 1.11 4.73
CA GLU A 275 26.06 1.26 3.41
C GLU A 275 24.70 0.56 3.37
N LEU A 276 23.74 1.19 2.70
CA LEU A 276 22.38 0.69 2.57
C LEU A 276 22.12 0.28 1.11
N ASP A 277 21.33 -0.78 0.94
CA ASP A 277 20.91 -1.27 -0.37
C ASP A 277 19.69 -0.50 -0.88
N PHE A 278 18.81 -0.03 0.03
CA PHE A 278 17.58 0.67 -0.35
C PHE A 278 17.11 1.72 0.67
N LEU A 279 16.28 2.63 0.20
CA LEU A 279 15.46 3.54 1.00
C LEU A 279 13.99 3.30 0.65
N ASP A 280 13.20 2.90 1.64
CA ASP A 280 11.77 2.65 1.51
C ASP A 280 11.00 3.87 2.05
N LEU A 281 10.27 4.54 1.17
CA LEU A 281 9.49 5.73 1.51
C LEU A 281 8.02 5.41 1.82
N GLY A 282 7.67 4.12 1.86
CA GLY A 282 6.31 3.68 2.14
C GLY A 282 5.34 3.94 0.98
N GLY A 283 4.07 4.04 1.33
CA GLY A 283 3.01 4.32 0.37
C GLY A 283 2.31 5.64 0.67
N GLY A 284 0.99 5.63 0.55
CA GLY A 284 0.15 6.74 1.01
C GLY A 284 -0.45 7.59 -0.09
N LEU A 285 -0.06 7.44 -1.35
CA LEU A 285 -0.62 8.22 -2.45
C LEU A 285 -2.15 8.18 -2.43
N GLY A 286 -2.75 9.37 -2.47
CA GLY A 286 -4.19 9.57 -2.39
C GLY A 286 -4.94 9.06 -3.62
N VAL A 287 -6.20 8.70 -3.41
CA VAL A 287 -7.15 8.38 -4.47
C VAL A 287 -8.34 9.32 -4.38
N GLN A 288 -8.93 9.61 -5.51
CA GLN A 288 -10.12 10.43 -5.58
C GLN A 288 -11.36 9.65 -5.12
N TYR A 289 -12.07 10.18 -4.15
CA TYR A 289 -13.38 9.69 -3.72
C TYR A 289 -14.50 10.67 -4.05
N SER A 290 -14.19 11.95 -4.21
CA SER A 290 -15.11 13.02 -4.58
C SER A 290 -14.50 13.96 -5.62
N ASP A 291 -13.92 15.06 -5.21
CA ASP A 291 -13.38 16.14 -6.04
C ASP A 291 -11.93 16.51 -5.68
N GLU A 292 -11.23 15.61 -5.00
CA GLU A 292 -9.83 15.82 -4.66
C GLU A 292 -8.97 15.87 -5.93
N ASP A 293 -8.03 16.83 -5.97
CA ASP A 293 -6.95 16.81 -6.96
C ASP A 293 -5.96 15.69 -6.60
N ILE A 294 -5.76 14.76 -7.54
CA ILE A 294 -4.89 13.62 -7.33
C ILE A 294 -3.59 13.76 -8.09
N THR A 295 -2.53 13.25 -7.46
CA THR A 295 -1.22 13.06 -8.08
C THR A 295 -1.16 11.66 -8.68
N SER A 296 -0.63 11.54 -9.90
CA SER A 296 -0.39 10.24 -10.52
C SER A 296 0.85 9.54 -9.97
N PRO A 297 0.93 8.20 -10.03
CA PRO A 297 2.16 7.47 -9.71
C PRO A 297 3.38 7.96 -10.50
N LYS A 298 3.20 8.34 -11.75
CA LYS A 298 4.28 8.87 -12.60
C LYS A 298 4.82 10.21 -12.09
N GLU A 299 3.95 11.14 -11.70
CA GLU A 299 4.36 12.42 -11.13
C GLU A 299 5.06 12.24 -9.79
N LEU A 300 4.56 11.33 -8.94
CA LEU A 300 5.21 10.98 -7.68
C LEU A 300 6.61 10.43 -7.92
N ILE A 301 6.76 9.44 -8.80
CA ILE A 301 8.05 8.80 -9.05
C ILE A 301 9.03 9.78 -9.68
N ALA A 302 8.62 10.57 -10.68
CA ALA A 302 9.46 11.59 -11.28
C ALA A 302 9.97 12.62 -10.25
N CYS A 303 9.08 13.01 -9.32
CA CYS A 303 9.43 13.90 -8.21
C CYS A 303 10.46 13.29 -7.26
N LEU A 304 10.38 11.99 -6.97
CA LEU A 304 11.33 11.28 -6.11
C LEU A 304 12.66 10.99 -6.83
N GLU A 305 12.63 10.67 -8.12
CA GLU A 305 13.84 10.44 -8.92
C GLU A 305 14.76 11.67 -8.97
N GLU A 306 14.19 12.89 -8.93
CA GLU A 306 14.99 14.12 -8.81
C GLU A 306 15.82 14.15 -7.52
N GLU A 307 15.25 13.72 -6.37
CA GLU A 307 15.93 13.66 -5.08
C GLU A 307 16.96 12.52 -5.02
N PHE A 308 16.69 11.40 -5.72
CA PHE A 308 17.56 10.22 -5.76
C PHE A 308 18.65 10.28 -6.83
N LYS A 309 18.76 11.37 -7.58
CA LYS A 309 19.72 11.49 -8.68
C LYS A 309 21.17 11.22 -8.23
N GLY A 310 21.81 10.23 -8.87
CA GLY A 310 23.19 9.84 -8.58
C GLY A 310 23.39 8.96 -7.35
N ARG A 311 22.29 8.54 -6.70
CA ARG A 311 22.33 7.58 -5.59
C ARG A 311 22.41 6.13 -6.11
N LYS A 312 22.91 5.24 -5.26
CA LYS A 312 23.01 3.80 -5.54
C LYS A 312 21.91 2.99 -4.86
N GLU A 313 21.34 3.54 -3.78
CA GLU A 313 20.30 2.89 -3.03
C GLU A 313 19.03 2.79 -3.88
N ARG A 314 18.42 1.61 -3.89
CA ARG A 314 17.13 1.37 -4.53
C ARG A 314 16.05 2.20 -3.86
N LEU A 315 15.17 2.81 -4.63
CA LEU A 315 13.95 3.43 -4.11
C LEU A 315 12.83 2.40 -4.01
N ILE A 316 12.26 2.21 -2.81
CA ILE A 316 11.11 1.34 -2.59
C ILE A 316 9.88 2.18 -2.29
N LEU A 317 8.75 1.79 -2.87
CA LEU A 317 7.42 2.35 -2.59
C LEU A 317 6.45 1.23 -2.22
N GLU A 318 5.56 1.51 -1.26
CA GLU A 318 4.58 0.55 -0.72
C GLU A 318 3.12 0.98 -1.02
N PRO A 319 2.70 1.11 -2.30
CA PRO A 319 1.33 1.49 -2.60
C PRO A 319 0.35 0.39 -2.20
N GLY A 320 -0.76 0.78 -1.62
CA GLY A 320 -1.87 -0.11 -1.30
C GLY A 320 -3.17 0.43 -1.87
N ARG A 321 -3.70 1.48 -1.23
CA ARG A 321 -4.95 2.14 -1.59
C ARG A 321 -4.99 2.59 -3.05
N SER A 322 -3.96 3.25 -3.54
CA SER A 322 -3.89 3.77 -4.90
C SER A 322 -3.92 2.70 -6.01
N ILE A 323 -3.59 1.45 -5.68
CA ILE A 323 -3.74 0.33 -6.59
C ILE A 323 -5.14 -0.30 -6.50
N SER A 324 -5.68 -0.46 -5.29
CA SER A 324 -6.84 -1.34 -5.04
C SER A 324 -8.19 -0.61 -4.89
N ALA A 325 -8.21 0.64 -4.46
CA ALA A 325 -9.43 1.29 -3.96
C ALA A 325 -10.53 1.44 -5.01
N ASN A 326 -10.21 1.94 -6.20
CA ASN A 326 -11.20 2.19 -7.25
C ASN A 326 -11.42 0.99 -8.18
N ALA A 327 -10.77 -0.13 -7.88
CA ALA A 327 -10.85 -1.35 -8.67
C ALA A 327 -11.92 -2.33 -8.18
N GLY A 328 -12.65 -2.03 -7.10
CA GLY A 328 -13.56 -2.96 -6.49
C GLY A 328 -14.87 -2.35 -5.99
N VAL A 329 -15.93 -3.17 -5.98
CA VAL A 329 -17.24 -2.84 -5.40
C VAL A 329 -17.74 -3.99 -4.54
N LEU A 330 -18.60 -3.66 -3.57
CA LEU A 330 -19.37 -4.63 -2.79
C LEU A 330 -20.80 -4.69 -3.35
N LEU A 331 -21.22 -5.86 -3.80
CA LEU A 331 -22.60 -6.15 -4.17
C LEU A 331 -23.37 -6.61 -2.95
N THR A 332 -24.50 -5.97 -2.69
CA THR A 332 -25.42 -6.36 -1.61
C THR A 332 -26.86 -6.33 -2.11
N LYS A 333 -27.74 -7.00 -1.38
CA LYS A 333 -29.17 -6.98 -1.61
C LYS A 333 -29.88 -6.35 -0.41
N VAL A 334 -30.84 -5.47 -0.66
CA VAL A 334 -31.71 -4.95 0.38
C VAL A 334 -32.78 -5.99 0.67
N GLU A 335 -32.78 -6.55 1.88
CA GLU A 335 -33.77 -7.56 2.28
C GLU A 335 -35.04 -6.92 2.87
N TYR A 336 -34.91 -5.77 3.52
CA TYR A 336 -36.03 -5.05 4.16
C TYR A 336 -35.90 -3.56 3.91
N VAL A 337 -37.05 -2.87 3.81
CA VAL A 337 -37.19 -1.41 3.69
C VAL A 337 -38.09 -0.89 4.82
#